data_b40949729c40f1f1b871bb1ff18a92cb
#
_entry.id   b40949729c40f1f1b871bb1ff18a92cb
#
_cell.length_a   1.000
_cell.length_b   1.000
_cell.length_c   1.000
_cell.angle_alpha   90.00
_cell.angle_beta   90.00
_cell.angle_gamma   90.00
#
_symmetry.space_group_name_H-M   'P 1'
#
loop_
_entity.id
_entity.type
_entity.pdbx_description
1 polymer ?
#
loop_
_entity_poly.entity_id
_entity_poly.type
_entity_poly.pdbx_seq_one_letter_code
_entity_poly.pdbx_strand_id
1 'polypeptide(L)'
;LRNFTMKKTLSLPKAPIGMMNRHKKTNPAEMNKILSQHFNAFKQAAAQGDYAKAYQHVKKAVNLVPQHSGALSDLAYTELRLRRYDDAYQHYMQAIKASGSNVNTNLYDGLTEVCHHLNKKEEKIKFGRLAISTKKELTKNEPALNIPPHKPVPFSPNPQENIIAFSLFGANPRYCETSILNTKLAQEIYPEWTCRFYIDDTVPELVQKRLQANGAQVVHVSSTQKQLSGLFWRFLVMDDPLVKRFLIRDADSIVSYREKAAVDAWLKSDQWFHLMRDSYSHTELILAGMWGGCSGIFHNIEAHVRDYVATGKYPGNRVIDQHYLRYRVWPTLKQSVLVHDSQQFDENGVDFPAY
;
A
#
# COMPACT_ATOMS: atom_id res chain seq x y z
N LEU A 1 3.63 15.35 -13.84
CA LEU A 1 5.09 15.20 -13.91
C LEU A 1 5.76 16.27 -13.03
N ARG A 2 5.81 16.08 -11.72
CA ARG A 2 6.53 16.97 -10.80
C ARG A 2 7.55 16.16 -10.00
N ASN A 3 8.73 16.69 -9.95
CA ASN A 3 9.99 16.25 -9.41
C ASN A 3 9.89 15.46 -8.09
N PHE A 4 10.39 14.22 -8.12
CA PHE A 4 10.77 13.45 -6.95
C PHE A 4 12.00 14.08 -6.31
N THR A 5 11.84 14.80 -5.24
CA THR A 5 12.94 15.19 -4.37
C THR A 5 12.95 14.24 -3.17
N MET A 6 13.59 13.08 -3.31
CA MET A 6 14.02 12.31 -2.16
C MET A 6 15.14 13.08 -1.45
N LYS A 7 14.81 13.84 -0.41
CA LYS A 7 15.78 14.29 0.58
C LYS A 7 15.97 13.18 1.63
N LYS A 8 16.72 12.17 1.28
CA LYS A 8 17.62 11.43 2.16
C LYS A 8 18.87 11.19 1.35
N THR A 9 19.91 11.96 1.65
CA THR A 9 21.29 11.61 1.32
C THR A 9 21.55 10.24 1.96
N LEU A 10 21.49 9.19 1.15
CA LEU A 10 22.10 7.92 1.50
C LEU A 10 23.58 8.23 1.72
N SER A 11 24.03 8.19 2.98
CA SER A 11 25.46 8.19 3.27
C SER A 11 25.99 6.88 2.69
N LEU A 12 26.67 6.97 1.55
CA LEU A 12 27.36 5.83 0.94
C LEU A 12 28.35 5.26 1.98
N PRO A 13 28.35 3.95 2.20
CA PRO A 13 29.35 3.35 3.08
C PRO A 13 30.74 3.66 2.54
N LYS A 14 31.65 4.03 3.45
CA LYS A 14 33.08 4.11 3.11
C LYS A 14 33.51 2.75 2.61
N ALA A 15 34.14 2.67 1.46
CA ALA A 15 34.63 1.42 0.89
C ALA A 15 35.49 0.67 1.92
N PRO A 16 35.29 -0.66 2.12
CA PRO A 16 36.12 -1.41 3.03
C PRO A 16 37.59 -1.36 2.59
N ILE A 17 38.44 -0.93 3.49
CA ILE A 17 39.89 -0.90 3.31
C ILE A 17 40.39 -2.33 3.45
N GLY A 18 40.52 -3.06 2.35
CA GLY A 18 41.16 -4.36 2.39
C GLY A 18 40.62 -5.47 1.51
N MET A 19 40.51 -5.25 0.21
CA MET A 19 40.68 -6.29 -0.85
C MET A 19 40.88 -5.57 -2.18
N MET A 20 42.11 -5.16 -2.43
CA MET A 20 42.48 -4.59 -3.72
C MET A 20 43.23 -5.63 -4.52
N ASN A 21 42.56 -6.28 -5.46
CA ASN A 21 43.22 -6.87 -6.61
C ASN A 21 43.70 -5.72 -7.52
N ARG A 22 44.94 -5.91 -8.02
CA ARG A 22 45.70 -4.92 -8.78
C ARG A 22 45.03 -4.48 -10.10
N HIS A 23 44.02 -3.62 -10.04
CA HIS A 23 43.55 -2.81 -11.15
C HIS A 23 43.45 -1.36 -10.68
N LYS A 24 43.92 -0.40 -11.48
CA LYS A 24 44.02 1.05 -11.29
C LYS A 24 43.21 1.56 -10.11
N LYS A 25 43.88 2.12 -9.07
CA LYS A 25 43.23 2.78 -7.94
C LYS A 25 42.33 3.90 -8.45
N THR A 26 41.05 3.60 -8.67
CA THR A 26 40.06 4.64 -8.93
C THR A 26 39.90 5.46 -7.66
N ASN A 27 40.03 6.78 -7.77
CA ASN A 27 39.82 7.70 -6.65
C ASN A 27 38.43 7.44 -6.05
N PRO A 28 38.27 7.32 -4.70
CA PRO A 28 36.97 7.13 -4.05
C PRO A 28 35.91 8.14 -4.47
N ALA A 29 36.28 9.38 -4.75
CA ALA A 29 35.38 10.42 -5.26
C ALA A 29 34.89 10.12 -6.68
N GLU A 30 35.77 9.59 -7.55
CA GLU A 30 35.41 9.18 -8.91
C GLU A 30 34.51 7.94 -8.90
N MET A 31 34.80 6.96 -8.04
CA MET A 31 33.96 5.78 -7.81
C MET A 31 32.53 6.19 -7.37
N ASN A 32 32.41 7.10 -6.40
CA ASN A 32 31.14 7.60 -5.92
C ASN A 32 30.36 8.33 -7.01
N LYS A 33 31.06 9.08 -7.88
CA LYS A 33 30.46 9.77 -9.02
C LYS A 33 29.87 8.77 -10.02
N ILE A 34 30.65 7.73 -10.39
CA ILE A 34 30.20 6.68 -11.30
C ILE A 34 29.00 5.92 -10.72
N LEU A 35 29.06 5.56 -9.44
CA LEU A 35 27.98 4.88 -8.73
C LEU A 35 26.70 5.72 -8.74
N SER A 36 26.79 7.02 -8.43
CA SER A 36 25.66 7.95 -8.45
C SER A 36 25.06 8.08 -9.86
N GLN A 37 25.88 8.12 -10.89
CA GLN A 37 25.41 8.15 -12.29
C GLN A 37 24.58 6.91 -12.63
N HIS A 38 25.05 5.70 -12.23
CA HIS A 38 24.33 4.47 -12.49
C HIS A 38 23.01 4.40 -11.70
N PHE A 39 22.97 4.81 -10.42
CA PHE A 39 21.75 4.86 -9.65
C PHE A 39 20.73 5.85 -10.19
N ASN A 40 21.15 7.03 -10.63
CA ASN A 40 20.25 8.01 -11.25
C ASN A 40 19.67 7.49 -12.55
N ALA A 41 20.50 6.91 -13.42
CA ALA A 41 20.04 6.31 -14.67
C ALA A 41 19.10 5.11 -14.44
N PHE A 42 19.39 4.26 -13.44
CA PHE A 42 18.51 3.20 -13.00
C PHE A 42 17.13 3.74 -12.57
N LYS A 43 17.10 4.72 -11.67
CA LYS A 43 15.85 5.32 -11.20
C LYS A 43 15.02 5.92 -12.32
N GLN A 44 15.67 6.60 -13.25
CA GLN A 44 14.99 7.19 -14.41
C GLN A 44 14.40 6.11 -15.33
N ALA A 45 15.15 5.07 -15.66
CA ALA A 45 14.68 3.97 -16.50
C ALA A 45 13.53 3.19 -15.81
N ALA A 46 13.68 2.87 -14.52
CA ALA A 46 12.64 2.19 -13.75
C ALA A 46 11.34 3.02 -13.65
N ALA A 47 11.45 4.35 -13.49
CA ALA A 47 10.29 5.24 -13.49
C ALA A 47 9.54 5.28 -14.81
N GLN A 48 10.24 5.03 -15.92
CA GLN A 48 9.67 4.91 -17.27
C GLN A 48 9.16 3.51 -17.60
N GLY A 49 9.35 2.52 -16.70
CA GLY A 49 9.01 1.13 -16.94
C GLY A 49 9.99 0.38 -17.84
N ASP A 50 11.11 1.01 -18.23
CA ASP A 50 12.18 0.38 -19.02
C ASP A 50 13.11 -0.43 -18.12
N TYR A 51 12.59 -1.60 -17.68
CA TYR A 51 13.35 -2.48 -16.80
C TYR A 51 14.57 -3.13 -17.46
N ALA A 52 14.60 -3.25 -18.76
CA ALA A 52 15.78 -3.75 -19.48
C ALA A 52 16.96 -2.78 -19.36
N LYS A 53 16.72 -1.48 -19.55
CA LYS A 53 17.69 -0.42 -19.34
C LYS A 53 18.05 -0.26 -17.87
N ALA A 54 17.06 -0.29 -16.98
CA ALA A 54 17.26 -0.24 -15.53
C ALA A 54 18.22 -1.36 -15.07
N TYR A 55 18.03 -2.59 -15.56
CA TYR A 55 18.90 -3.74 -15.27
C TYR A 55 20.37 -3.48 -15.64
N GLN A 56 20.63 -2.92 -16.81
CA GLN A 56 21.99 -2.63 -17.25
C GLN A 56 22.71 -1.68 -16.28
N HIS A 57 22.01 -0.68 -15.78
CA HIS A 57 22.58 0.30 -14.87
C HIS A 57 22.75 -0.24 -13.45
N VAL A 58 21.73 -0.88 -12.88
CA VAL A 58 21.81 -1.42 -11.53
C VAL A 58 22.83 -2.56 -11.43
N LYS A 59 22.97 -3.40 -12.46
CA LYS A 59 23.99 -4.45 -12.51
C LYS A 59 25.41 -3.86 -12.48
N LYS A 60 25.66 -2.76 -13.19
CA LYS A 60 26.95 -2.05 -13.10
C LYS A 60 27.18 -1.47 -11.71
N ALA A 61 26.14 -0.92 -11.06
CA ALA A 61 26.26 -0.45 -9.69
C ALA A 61 26.57 -1.59 -8.71
N VAL A 62 25.92 -2.74 -8.81
CA VAL A 62 26.19 -3.92 -7.97
C VAL A 62 27.60 -4.44 -8.17
N ASN A 63 28.13 -4.43 -9.40
CA ASN A 63 29.53 -4.83 -9.66
C ASN A 63 30.55 -3.92 -8.95
N LEU A 64 30.22 -2.64 -8.73
CA LEU A 64 31.04 -1.69 -8.00
C LEU A 64 30.91 -1.86 -6.47
N VAL A 65 29.71 -2.22 -6.00
CA VAL A 65 29.40 -2.37 -4.58
C VAL A 65 28.64 -3.69 -4.29
N PRO A 66 29.30 -4.86 -4.45
CA PRO A 66 28.62 -6.16 -4.51
C PRO A 66 27.95 -6.59 -3.20
N GLN A 67 28.28 -5.96 -2.08
CA GLN A 67 27.68 -6.23 -0.77
C GLN A 67 26.76 -5.10 -0.27
N HIS A 68 26.38 -4.18 -1.14
CA HIS A 68 25.48 -3.10 -0.76
C HIS A 68 24.03 -3.58 -0.86
N SER A 69 23.35 -3.73 0.28
CA SER A 69 22.00 -4.28 0.38
C SER A 69 20.98 -3.55 -0.52
N GLY A 70 21.02 -2.20 -0.55
CA GLY A 70 20.14 -1.41 -1.42
C GLY A 70 20.36 -1.67 -2.90
N ALA A 71 21.62 -1.79 -3.35
CA ALA A 71 21.93 -2.08 -4.76
C ALA A 71 21.45 -3.49 -5.17
N LEU A 72 21.68 -4.48 -4.29
CA LEU A 72 21.19 -5.85 -4.48
C LEU A 72 19.65 -5.88 -4.50
N SER A 73 18.99 -5.11 -3.65
CA SER A 73 17.53 -4.97 -3.64
C SER A 73 17.00 -4.41 -4.95
N ASP A 74 17.61 -3.33 -5.45
CA ASP A 74 17.22 -2.70 -6.71
C ASP A 74 17.45 -3.64 -7.91
N LEU A 75 18.53 -4.43 -7.89
CA LEU A 75 18.81 -5.46 -8.90
C LEU A 75 17.74 -6.55 -8.86
N ALA A 76 17.46 -7.09 -7.68
CA ALA A 76 16.45 -8.14 -7.51
C ALA A 76 15.04 -7.66 -7.93
N TYR A 77 14.65 -6.42 -7.56
CA TYR A 77 13.41 -5.82 -8.01
C TYR A 77 13.34 -5.72 -9.54
N THR A 78 14.43 -5.31 -10.17
CA THR A 78 14.48 -5.19 -11.64
C THR A 78 14.36 -6.57 -12.31
N GLU A 79 15.04 -7.57 -11.76
CA GLU A 79 14.96 -8.96 -12.23
C GLU A 79 13.55 -9.54 -12.07
N LEU A 80 12.88 -9.25 -10.95
CA LEU A 80 11.48 -9.61 -10.73
C LEU A 80 10.57 -8.99 -11.82
N ARG A 81 10.75 -7.71 -12.12
CA ARG A 81 9.99 -7.05 -13.22
C ARG A 81 10.30 -7.63 -14.60
N LEU A 82 11.51 -8.15 -14.82
CA LEU A 82 11.92 -8.86 -16.03
C LEU A 82 11.54 -10.36 -16.02
N ARG A 83 10.81 -10.83 -14.98
CA ARG A 83 10.43 -12.23 -14.78
C ARG A 83 11.60 -13.20 -14.64
N ARG A 84 12.74 -12.70 -14.19
CA ARG A 84 13.94 -13.49 -13.88
C ARG A 84 13.90 -13.90 -12.41
N TYR A 85 12.94 -14.77 -12.07
CA TYR A 85 12.56 -15.03 -10.68
C TYR A 85 13.66 -15.70 -9.86
N ASP A 86 14.41 -16.64 -10.44
CA ASP A 86 15.52 -17.32 -9.74
C ASP A 86 16.64 -16.34 -9.41
N ASP A 87 17.04 -15.48 -10.35
CA ASP A 87 18.05 -14.45 -10.11
C ASP A 87 17.57 -13.46 -9.05
N ALA A 88 16.33 -12.99 -9.15
CA ALA A 88 15.72 -12.09 -8.17
C ALA A 88 15.70 -12.69 -6.76
N TYR A 89 15.35 -13.98 -6.64
CA TYR A 89 15.38 -14.69 -5.36
C TYR A 89 16.80 -14.67 -4.75
N GLN A 90 17.81 -15.04 -5.53
CA GLN A 90 19.20 -15.08 -5.06
C GLN A 90 19.69 -13.68 -4.62
N HIS A 91 19.41 -12.63 -5.39
CA HIS A 91 19.85 -11.28 -5.05
C HIS A 91 19.09 -10.69 -3.86
N TYR A 92 17.78 -10.98 -3.69
CA TYR A 92 17.05 -10.61 -2.48
C TYR A 92 17.61 -11.30 -1.24
N MET A 93 17.95 -12.61 -1.31
CA MET A 93 18.58 -13.32 -0.21
C MET A 93 19.96 -12.75 0.15
N GLN A 94 20.75 -12.38 -0.87
CA GLN A 94 22.03 -11.70 -0.66
C GLN A 94 21.82 -10.31 -0.02
N ALA A 95 20.80 -9.55 -0.44
CA ALA A 95 20.48 -8.26 0.13
C ALA A 95 20.12 -8.36 1.62
N ILE A 96 19.33 -9.38 2.03
CA ILE A 96 19.02 -9.63 3.43
C ILE A 96 20.31 -9.93 4.21
N LYS A 97 21.16 -10.82 3.71
CA LYS A 97 22.43 -11.13 4.35
C LYS A 97 23.31 -9.89 4.52
N ALA A 98 23.35 -9.02 3.51
CA ALA A 98 24.11 -7.77 3.53
C ALA A 98 23.50 -6.69 4.45
N SER A 99 22.21 -6.78 4.77
CA SER A 99 21.51 -5.83 5.66
C SER A 99 21.84 -6.02 7.14
N GLY A 100 22.34 -7.19 7.55
CA GLY A 100 22.54 -7.52 8.96
C GLY A 100 21.23 -7.46 9.76
N SER A 101 21.20 -6.69 10.85
CA SER A 101 20.00 -6.52 11.70
C SER A 101 18.99 -5.52 11.16
N ASN A 102 19.34 -4.70 10.18
CA ASN A 102 18.50 -3.61 9.65
C ASN A 102 17.89 -3.98 8.30
N VAL A 103 17.09 -5.03 8.27
CA VAL A 103 16.43 -5.48 7.04
C VAL A 103 15.33 -4.50 6.64
N ASN A 104 15.41 -3.98 5.41
CA ASN A 104 14.33 -3.19 4.82
C ASN A 104 13.12 -4.11 4.51
N THR A 105 11.92 -3.73 4.94
CA THR A 105 10.69 -4.52 4.72
C THR A 105 10.43 -4.84 3.26
N ASN A 106 10.83 -3.97 2.32
CA ASN A 106 10.68 -4.19 0.88
C ASN A 106 11.39 -5.45 0.38
N LEU A 107 12.43 -5.93 1.11
CA LEU A 107 13.10 -7.19 0.77
C LEU A 107 12.19 -8.39 1.00
N TYR A 108 11.42 -8.37 2.09
CA TYR A 108 10.45 -9.41 2.38
C TYR A 108 9.24 -9.34 1.43
N ASP A 109 8.78 -8.13 1.08
CA ASP A 109 7.72 -7.93 0.11
C ASP A 109 8.11 -8.52 -1.26
N GLY A 110 9.33 -8.20 -1.74
CA GLY A 110 9.86 -8.73 -2.99
C GLY A 110 10.06 -10.25 -2.97
N LEU A 111 10.58 -10.81 -1.87
CA LEU A 111 10.72 -12.26 -1.72
C LEU A 111 9.38 -12.98 -1.70
N THR A 112 8.35 -12.40 -1.06
CA THR A 112 7.00 -12.97 -1.07
C THR A 112 6.46 -13.09 -2.50
N GLU A 113 6.62 -12.02 -3.31
CA GLU A 113 6.22 -12.03 -4.73
C GLU A 113 7.04 -13.04 -5.55
N VAL A 114 8.37 -13.06 -5.38
CA VAL A 114 9.25 -14.01 -6.09
C VAL A 114 8.90 -15.45 -5.73
N CYS A 115 8.71 -15.76 -4.43
CA CYS A 115 8.34 -17.10 -3.98
C CYS A 115 6.98 -17.55 -4.53
N HIS A 116 6.02 -16.62 -4.70
CA HIS A 116 4.76 -16.92 -5.38
C HIS A 116 5.01 -17.39 -6.83
N HIS A 117 5.81 -16.66 -7.60
CA HIS A 117 6.11 -17.01 -9.00
C HIS A 117 6.94 -18.30 -9.14
N LEU A 118 7.77 -18.62 -8.17
CA LEU A 118 8.55 -19.85 -8.10
C LEU A 118 7.79 -21.04 -7.48
N ASN A 119 6.50 -20.87 -7.13
CA ASN A 119 5.67 -21.88 -6.44
C ASN A 119 6.25 -22.36 -5.09
N LYS A 120 7.06 -21.56 -4.42
CA LYS A 120 7.66 -21.83 -3.11
C LYS A 120 6.68 -21.43 -1.99
N LYS A 121 5.65 -22.24 -1.76
CA LYS A 121 4.51 -21.90 -0.89
C LYS A 121 4.90 -21.59 0.54
N GLU A 122 5.72 -22.43 1.17
CA GLU A 122 6.17 -22.25 2.57
C GLU A 122 7.02 -21.00 2.74
N GLU A 123 7.96 -20.77 1.82
CA GLU A 123 8.80 -19.59 1.84
C GLU A 123 7.99 -18.32 1.58
N LYS A 124 6.99 -18.36 0.68
CA LYS A 124 6.05 -17.25 0.46
C LYS A 124 5.37 -16.85 1.77
N ILE A 125 4.81 -17.83 2.50
CA ILE A 125 4.15 -17.58 3.78
C ILE A 125 5.16 -17.02 4.80
N LYS A 126 6.34 -17.62 4.88
CA LYS A 126 7.40 -17.16 5.77
C LYS A 126 7.78 -15.69 5.52
N PHE A 127 8.05 -15.32 4.28
CA PHE A 127 8.45 -13.96 3.95
C PHE A 127 7.29 -12.97 4.07
N GLY A 128 6.06 -13.35 3.74
CA GLY A 128 4.87 -12.56 3.99
C GLY A 128 4.65 -12.27 5.49
N ARG A 129 4.84 -13.26 6.35
CA ARG A 129 4.81 -13.09 7.82
C ARG A 129 5.91 -12.15 8.31
N LEU A 130 7.13 -12.29 7.79
CA LEU A 130 8.23 -11.38 8.12
C LEU A 130 7.93 -9.94 7.65
N ALA A 131 7.34 -9.76 6.48
CA ALA A 131 6.94 -8.44 6.00
C ALA A 131 5.92 -7.78 6.94
N ILE A 132 4.88 -8.51 7.35
CA ILE A 132 3.84 -8.01 8.27
C ILE A 132 4.43 -7.77 9.67
N SER A 133 5.16 -8.72 10.25
CA SER A 133 5.70 -8.61 11.62
C SER A 133 6.71 -7.47 11.74
N THR A 134 7.57 -7.29 10.73
CA THR A 134 8.53 -6.17 10.72
C THR A 134 7.82 -4.82 10.64
N LYS A 135 6.74 -4.71 9.85
CA LYS A 135 5.93 -3.48 9.78
C LYS A 135 5.18 -3.22 11.10
N LYS A 136 4.68 -4.28 11.78
CA LYS A 136 4.11 -4.17 13.13
C LYS A 136 5.15 -3.63 14.13
N GLU A 137 6.37 -4.11 14.07
CA GLU A 137 7.47 -3.66 14.94
C GLU A 137 7.84 -2.20 14.67
N LEU A 138 7.90 -1.77 13.41
CA LEU A 138 8.17 -0.37 13.04
C LEU A 138 7.14 0.63 13.61
N THR A 139 5.93 0.15 13.90
CA THR A 139 4.81 1.00 14.36
C THR A 139 4.45 0.79 15.83
N LYS A 140 5.23 0.01 16.58
CA LYS A 140 4.89 -0.33 17.96
C LYS A 140 4.78 0.85 18.91
N ASN A 141 5.59 1.88 18.67
CA ASN A 141 5.68 3.09 19.50
C ASN A 141 4.88 4.28 18.92
N GLU A 142 4.17 4.09 17.78
CA GLU A 142 3.35 5.15 17.22
C GLU A 142 2.10 5.38 18.11
N PRO A 143 1.65 6.64 18.25
CA PRO A 143 0.51 6.96 19.08
C PRO A 143 -0.78 6.31 18.56
N ALA A 144 -1.61 5.86 19.49
CA ALA A 144 -2.90 5.26 19.21
C ALA A 144 -4.03 6.04 19.89
N LEU A 145 -5.18 6.11 19.22
CA LEU A 145 -6.41 6.58 19.85
C LEU A 145 -7.00 5.48 20.71
N ASN A 146 -7.80 5.85 21.71
CA ASN A 146 -8.52 4.87 22.52
C ASN A 146 -9.75 4.35 21.76
N ILE A 147 -9.91 3.04 21.76
CA ILE A 147 -11.15 2.39 21.31
C ILE A 147 -12.10 2.29 22.52
N PRO A 148 -13.41 2.57 22.35
CA PRO A 148 -14.36 2.40 23.44
C PRO A 148 -14.34 0.97 23.99
N PRO A 149 -14.46 0.77 25.32
CA PRO A 149 -14.42 -0.56 25.92
C PRO A 149 -15.67 -1.41 25.63
N HIS A 150 -16.74 -0.80 25.15
CA HIS A 150 -17.96 -1.50 24.75
C HIS A 150 -17.86 -2.00 23.31
N LYS A 151 -18.69 -2.96 22.97
CA LYS A 151 -18.82 -3.45 21.58
C LYS A 151 -19.36 -2.35 20.66
N PRO A 152 -19.05 -2.41 19.36
CA PRO A 152 -19.70 -1.57 18.38
C PRO A 152 -21.23 -1.69 18.47
N VAL A 153 -21.94 -0.59 18.16
CA VAL A 153 -23.41 -0.67 18.03
C VAL A 153 -23.77 -1.71 16.96
N PRO A 154 -24.90 -2.43 17.13
CA PRO A 154 -25.36 -3.40 16.15
C PRO A 154 -25.44 -2.81 14.73
N PHE A 155 -25.17 -3.62 13.72
CA PHE A 155 -25.28 -3.21 12.33
C PHE A 155 -26.73 -2.83 12.01
N SER A 156 -26.91 -1.66 11.38
CA SER A 156 -28.19 -1.20 10.86
C SER A 156 -28.24 -1.48 9.35
N PRO A 157 -29.31 -2.08 8.82
CA PRO A 157 -29.43 -2.33 7.38
C PRO A 157 -29.77 -1.06 6.57
N ASN A 158 -29.78 0.13 7.18
CA ASN A 158 -30.03 1.38 6.51
C ASN A 158 -28.85 1.77 5.60
N PRO A 159 -29.00 1.78 4.27
CA PRO A 159 -27.89 2.03 3.36
C PRO A 159 -27.31 3.45 3.46
N GLN A 160 -28.04 4.40 4.06
CA GLN A 160 -27.52 5.76 4.28
C GLN A 160 -26.50 5.83 5.44
N GLU A 161 -26.51 4.85 6.33
CA GLU A 161 -25.60 4.77 7.47
C GLU A 161 -24.34 3.92 7.17
N ASN A 162 -24.32 3.25 6.01
CA ASN A 162 -23.25 2.33 5.61
C ASN A 162 -22.68 2.73 4.24
N ILE A 163 -21.43 3.16 4.22
CA ILE A 163 -20.84 3.73 3.02
C ILE A 163 -19.66 2.89 2.53
N ILE A 164 -19.67 2.55 1.23
CA ILE A 164 -18.48 2.08 0.52
C ILE A 164 -17.85 3.30 -0.15
N ALA A 165 -16.70 3.73 0.36
CA ALA A 165 -16.06 4.97 -0.04
C ALA A 165 -14.94 4.73 -1.04
N PHE A 166 -14.95 5.54 -2.09
CA PHE A 166 -13.98 5.52 -3.18
C PHE A 166 -13.41 6.93 -3.40
N SER A 167 -12.15 7.01 -3.79
CA SER A 167 -11.58 8.19 -4.45
C SER A 167 -11.62 7.99 -5.96
N LEU A 168 -12.12 8.99 -6.70
CA LEU A 168 -12.09 8.96 -8.17
C LEU A 168 -11.61 10.31 -8.69
N PHE A 169 -10.59 10.30 -9.53
CA PHE A 169 -10.01 11.49 -10.16
C PHE A 169 -9.41 11.13 -11.53
N GLY A 170 -9.37 12.13 -12.42
CA GLY A 170 -9.00 11.93 -13.81
C GLY A 170 -10.09 11.27 -14.64
N ALA A 171 -9.78 11.06 -15.92
CA ALA A 171 -10.73 10.55 -16.93
C ALA A 171 -10.34 9.15 -17.44
N ASN A 172 -9.46 8.44 -16.76
CA ASN A 172 -9.01 7.12 -17.23
C ASN A 172 -10.16 6.11 -17.15
N PRO A 173 -10.53 5.45 -18.27
CA PRO A 173 -11.62 4.48 -18.31
C PRO A 173 -11.47 3.32 -17.31
N ARG A 174 -10.24 2.90 -17.01
CA ARG A 174 -9.99 1.85 -16.01
C ARG A 174 -10.64 2.17 -14.66
N TYR A 175 -10.56 3.42 -14.21
CA TYR A 175 -11.15 3.85 -12.94
C TYR A 175 -12.61 4.26 -13.10
N CYS A 176 -12.94 5.01 -14.16
CA CYS A 176 -14.28 5.53 -14.38
C CYS A 176 -15.30 4.42 -14.65
N GLU A 177 -15.02 3.51 -15.59
CA GLU A 177 -15.95 2.44 -15.93
C GLU A 177 -16.05 1.38 -14.82
N THR A 178 -14.94 1.06 -14.15
CA THR A 178 -14.98 0.16 -12.98
C THR A 178 -15.79 0.76 -11.84
N SER A 179 -15.70 2.06 -11.58
CA SER A 179 -16.53 2.76 -10.60
C SER A 179 -18.03 2.64 -10.90
N ILE A 180 -18.42 2.82 -12.17
CA ILE A 180 -19.81 2.65 -12.59
C ILE A 180 -20.28 1.20 -12.45
N LEU A 181 -19.41 0.23 -12.79
CA LEU A 181 -19.70 -1.18 -12.60
C LEU A 181 -19.87 -1.51 -11.10
N ASN A 182 -18.98 -1.01 -10.24
CA ASN A 182 -19.07 -1.19 -8.80
C ASN A 182 -20.41 -0.69 -8.24
N THR A 183 -20.89 0.46 -8.69
CA THR A 183 -22.20 0.99 -8.26
C THR A 183 -23.35 0.04 -8.60
N LYS A 184 -23.32 -0.55 -9.79
CA LYS A 184 -24.35 -1.53 -10.22
C LYS A 184 -24.28 -2.82 -9.42
N LEU A 185 -23.08 -3.37 -9.27
CA LEU A 185 -22.86 -4.61 -8.52
C LEU A 185 -23.18 -4.43 -7.04
N ALA A 186 -22.90 -3.27 -6.46
CA ALA A 186 -23.20 -3.02 -5.05
C ALA A 186 -24.69 -3.04 -4.74
N GLN A 187 -25.58 -2.71 -5.69
CA GLN A 187 -27.04 -2.82 -5.49
C GLN A 187 -27.46 -4.27 -5.23
N GLU A 188 -26.76 -5.24 -5.80
CA GLU A 188 -27.04 -6.66 -5.61
C GLU A 188 -26.22 -7.26 -4.44
N ILE A 189 -24.91 -7.00 -4.42
CA ILE A 189 -23.97 -7.62 -3.48
C ILE A 189 -24.05 -6.97 -2.09
N TYR A 190 -24.27 -5.66 -2.04
CA TYR A 190 -24.25 -4.82 -0.82
C TYR A 190 -25.52 -3.97 -0.68
N PRO A 191 -26.73 -4.55 -0.70
CA PRO A 191 -27.99 -3.78 -0.71
C PRO A 191 -28.16 -2.87 0.50
N GLU A 192 -27.50 -3.17 1.63
CA GLU A 192 -27.51 -2.34 2.85
C GLU A 192 -26.46 -1.24 2.86
N TRP A 193 -25.77 -1.00 1.73
CA TRP A 193 -24.68 -0.04 1.60
C TRP A 193 -24.89 0.90 0.44
N THR A 194 -24.34 2.11 0.55
CA THR A 194 -24.31 3.09 -0.54
C THR A 194 -22.87 3.33 -0.99
N CYS A 195 -22.60 3.25 -2.29
CA CYS A 195 -21.33 3.69 -2.86
C CYS A 195 -21.24 5.21 -2.81
N ARG A 196 -20.11 5.73 -2.30
CA ARG A 196 -19.81 7.17 -2.29
C ARG A 196 -18.47 7.42 -2.96
N PHE A 197 -18.48 8.32 -3.95
CA PHE A 197 -17.30 8.72 -4.69
C PHE A 197 -16.91 10.14 -4.35
N TYR A 198 -15.73 10.31 -3.79
CA TYR A 198 -15.09 11.60 -3.57
C TYR A 198 -14.33 11.97 -4.84
N ILE A 199 -14.72 13.07 -5.49
CA ILE A 199 -14.24 13.45 -6.82
C ILE A 199 -13.76 14.90 -6.88
N ASP A 200 -12.98 15.22 -7.94
CA ASP A 200 -12.68 16.57 -8.36
C ASP A 200 -13.20 16.86 -9.78
N ASP A 201 -12.88 18.05 -10.30
CA ASP A 201 -13.34 18.52 -11.60
C ASP A 201 -12.67 17.78 -12.79
N THR A 202 -11.71 16.87 -12.53
CA THR A 202 -11.06 16.06 -13.57
C THR A 202 -11.89 14.85 -13.98
N VAL A 203 -12.93 14.50 -13.22
CA VAL A 203 -13.85 13.40 -13.54
C VAL A 203 -14.91 13.89 -14.53
N PRO A 204 -15.04 13.25 -15.72
CA PRO A 204 -16.01 13.68 -16.73
C PRO A 204 -17.45 13.73 -16.20
N GLU A 205 -18.20 14.77 -16.56
CA GLU A 205 -19.59 14.96 -16.12
C GLU A 205 -20.50 13.76 -16.45
N LEU A 206 -20.29 13.13 -17.62
CA LEU A 206 -21.03 11.94 -18.00
C LEU A 206 -20.80 10.77 -17.02
N VAL A 207 -19.59 10.62 -16.51
CA VAL A 207 -19.26 9.60 -15.50
C VAL A 207 -20.00 9.89 -14.21
N GLN A 208 -19.97 11.15 -13.74
CA GLN A 208 -20.69 11.58 -12.54
C GLN A 208 -22.20 11.31 -12.65
N LYS A 209 -22.82 11.67 -13.77
CA LYS A 209 -24.25 11.41 -14.04
C LYS A 209 -24.57 9.91 -14.02
N ARG A 210 -23.70 9.07 -14.60
CA ARG A 210 -23.87 7.61 -14.61
C ARG A 210 -23.75 7.01 -13.21
N LEU A 211 -22.83 7.49 -12.38
CA LEU A 211 -22.69 7.09 -10.98
C LEU A 211 -23.97 7.42 -10.19
N GLN A 212 -24.44 8.66 -10.30
CA GLN A 212 -25.67 9.13 -9.63
C GLN A 212 -26.92 8.37 -10.11
N ALA A 213 -27.04 8.11 -11.41
CA ALA A 213 -28.16 7.35 -11.98
C ALA A 213 -28.21 5.90 -11.48
N ASN A 214 -27.07 5.33 -11.03
CA ASN A 214 -26.97 4.03 -10.38
C ASN A 214 -27.03 4.12 -8.83
N GLY A 215 -27.48 5.23 -8.25
CA GLY A 215 -27.69 5.37 -6.80
C GLY A 215 -26.45 5.71 -5.98
N ALA A 216 -25.32 6.03 -6.61
CA ALA A 216 -24.14 6.46 -5.87
C ALA A 216 -24.26 7.92 -5.40
N GLN A 217 -23.67 8.19 -4.26
CA GLN A 217 -23.38 9.55 -3.79
C GLN A 217 -22.10 10.04 -4.46
N VAL A 218 -22.17 11.22 -5.09
CA VAL A 218 -21.00 11.89 -5.69
C VAL A 218 -20.72 13.14 -4.88
N VAL A 219 -19.55 13.20 -4.24
CA VAL A 219 -19.13 14.29 -3.35
C VAL A 219 -17.93 15.00 -3.96
N HIS A 220 -18.13 16.26 -4.33
CA HIS A 220 -17.02 17.10 -4.78
C HIS A 220 -16.16 17.52 -3.59
N VAL A 221 -14.86 17.21 -3.66
CA VAL A 221 -13.92 17.65 -2.64
C VAL A 221 -13.69 19.15 -2.70
N SER A 222 -13.50 19.78 -1.54
CA SER A 222 -13.28 21.22 -1.43
C SER A 222 -11.94 21.64 -2.03
N SER A 223 -11.75 22.95 -2.22
CA SER A 223 -10.48 23.51 -2.70
C SER A 223 -9.29 23.19 -1.78
N THR A 224 -9.53 23.11 -0.48
CA THR A 224 -8.51 22.69 0.49
C THR A 224 -8.19 21.22 0.32
N GLN A 225 -9.18 20.35 0.22
CA GLN A 225 -9.01 18.90 0.05
C GLN A 225 -8.30 18.54 -1.26
N LYS A 226 -8.50 19.32 -2.35
CA LYS A 226 -7.76 19.16 -3.61
C LYS A 226 -6.25 19.37 -3.48
N GLN A 227 -5.76 20.01 -2.42
CA GLN A 227 -4.33 20.17 -2.15
C GLN A 227 -3.69 18.87 -1.64
N LEU A 228 -4.49 17.94 -1.12
CA LEU A 228 -4.06 16.60 -0.75
C LEU A 228 -4.07 15.67 -1.96
N SER A 229 -3.29 14.59 -1.89
CA SER A 229 -3.39 13.52 -2.89
C SER A 229 -4.80 12.94 -2.91
N GLY A 230 -5.37 12.73 -4.10
CA GLY A 230 -6.69 12.11 -4.26
C GLY A 230 -6.82 10.74 -3.60
N LEU A 231 -5.70 10.06 -3.34
CA LEU A 231 -5.67 8.78 -2.62
C LEU A 231 -6.28 8.87 -1.21
N PHE A 232 -6.29 10.05 -0.59
CA PHE A 232 -6.82 10.25 0.75
C PHE A 232 -8.31 10.57 0.81
N TRP A 233 -8.93 11.04 -0.28
CA TRP A 233 -10.28 11.57 -0.23
C TRP A 233 -11.32 10.56 0.28
N ARG A 234 -11.17 9.28 -0.06
CA ARG A 234 -12.07 8.22 0.43
C ARG A 234 -12.07 8.09 1.97
N PHE A 235 -11.00 8.54 2.65
CA PHE A 235 -10.93 8.50 4.11
C PHE A 235 -11.80 9.57 4.78
N LEU A 236 -12.23 10.61 4.04
CA LEU A 236 -13.13 11.64 4.56
C LEU A 236 -14.49 11.09 5.00
N VAL A 237 -14.86 9.88 4.57
CA VAL A 237 -16.07 9.19 5.02
C VAL A 237 -16.11 9.02 6.54
N MET A 238 -14.95 8.93 7.20
CA MET A 238 -14.85 8.78 8.65
C MET A 238 -15.27 10.02 9.44
N ASP A 239 -15.31 11.19 8.80
CA ASP A 239 -15.76 12.47 9.39
C ASP A 239 -17.27 12.71 9.26
N ASP A 240 -17.99 11.89 8.50
CA ASP A 240 -19.43 12.04 8.33
C ASP A 240 -20.19 11.50 9.55
N PRO A 241 -20.89 12.35 10.33
CA PRO A 241 -21.58 11.93 11.55
C PRO A 241 -22.79 11.02 11.28
N LEU A 242 -23.29 10.95 10.06
CA LEU A 242 -24.40 10.08 9.67
C LEU A 242 -23.93 8.66 9.37
N VAL A 243 -22.64 8.46 9.09
CA VAL A 243 -22.07 7.17 8.75
C VAL A 243 -21.77 6.39 10.02
N LYS A 244 -22.30 5.16 10.12
CA LYS A 244 -22.02 4.22 11.22
C LYS A 244 -20.99 3.15 10.84
N ARG A 245 -20.99 2.75 9.56
CA ARG A 245 -20.06 1.77 9.00
C ARG A 245 -19.48 2.30 7.69
N PHE A 246 -18.20 2.11 7.51
CA PHE A 246 -17.54 2.42 6.26
C PHE A 246 -16.70 1.26 5.75
N LEU A 247 -16.63 1.12 4.44
CA LEU A 247 -15.68 0.29 3.72
C LEU A 247 -14.86 1.19 2.80
N ILE A 248 -13.57 1.00 2.75
CA ILE A 248 -12.67 1.74 1.85
C ILE A 248 -12.26 0.81 0.72
N ARG A 249 -12.48 1.27 -0.53
CA ARG A 249 -12.19 0.49 -1.75
C ARG A 249 -11.43 1.31 -2.79
N ASP A 250 -10.69 0.60 -3.64
CA ASP A 250 -10.05 1.19 -4.81
C ASP A 250 -11.05 1.26 -5.97
N ALA A 251 -11.02 2.36 -6.73
CA ALA A 251 -11.94 2.60 -7.83
C ALA A 251 -11.75 1.63 -9.02
N ASP A 252 -10.61 0.95 -9.09
CA ASP A 252 -10.29 -0.06 -10.12
C ASP A 252 -10.41 -1.51 -9.62
N SER A 253 -10.88 -1.72 -8.39
CA SER A 253 -11.17 -3.04 -7.82
C SER A 253 -12.68 -3.29 -7.80
N ILE A 254 -13.10 -4.49 -8.27
CA ILE A 254 -14.51 -4.84 -8.34
C ILE A 254 -14.94 -5.50 -7.03
N VAL A 255 -16.05 -5.03 -6.45
CA VAL A 255 -16.69 -5.66 -5.29
C VAL A 255 -17.20 -7.06 -5.62
N SER A 256 -17.15 -7.98 -4.66
CA SER A 256 -17.48 -9.39 -4.89
C SER A 256 -18.23 -10.02 -3.73
N TYR A 257 -18.91 -11.15 -3.99
CA TYR A 257 -19.57 -11.95 -2.95
C TYR A 257 -18.59 -12.51 -1.93
N ARG A 258 -17.36 -12.85 -2.33
CA ARG A 258 -16.31 -13.29 -1.43
C ARG A 258 -15.96 -12.22 -0.40
N GLU A 259 -15.82 -10.98 -0.87
CA GLU A 259 -15.60 -9.82 -0.01
C GLU A 259 -16.79 -9.59 0.94
N LYS A 260 -18.02 -9.63 0.40
CA LYS A 260 -19.25 -9.46 1.17
C LYS A 260 -19.34 -10.48 2.29
N ALA A 261 -19.01 -11.76 2.04
CA ALA A 261 -19.01 -12.80 3.08
C ALA A 261 -18.03 -12.46 4.23
N ALA A 262 -16.84 -11.93 3.91
CA ALA A 262 -15.87 -11.46 4.90
C ALA A 262 -16.38 -10.25 5.68
N VAL A 263 -17.00 -9.29 5.00
CA VAL A 263 -17.65 -8.12 5.63
C VAL A 263 -18.79 -8.57 6.55
N ASP A 264 -19.63 -9.50 6.12
CA ASP A 264 -20.74 -10.01 6.94
C ASP A 264 -20.26 -10.74 8.20
N ALA A 265 -19.14 -11.46 8.09
CA ALA A 265 -18.50 -12.08 9.26
C ALA A 265 -18.00 -11.02 10.24
N TRP A 266 -17.38 -9.94 9.72
CA TRP A 266 -16.99 -8.82 10.57
C TRP A 266 -18.19 -8.14 11.25
N LEU A 267 -19.26 -7.86 10.51
CA LEU A 267 -20.47 -7.22 11.07
C LEU A 267 -21.13 -8.01 12.19
N LYS A 268 -20.93 -9.33 12.24
CA LYS A 268 -21.38 -10.23 13.31
C LYS A 268 -20.38 -10.35 14.47
N SER A 269 -19.17 -9.81 14.30
CA SER A 269 -18.12 -9.84 15.33
C SER A 269 -18.22 -8.64 16.28
N ASP A 270 -17.47 -8.71 17.38
CA ASP A 270 -17.33 -7.60 18.33
C ASP A 270 -16.20 -6.63 17.94
N GLN A 271 -15.65 -6.77 16.72
CA GLN A 271 -14.49 -5.97 16.29
C GLN A 271 -14.92 -4.64 15.67
N TRP A 272 -14.18 -3.58 16.03
CA TRP A 272 -14.41 -2.23 15.49
C TRP A 272 -13.96 -2.06 14.05
N PHE A 273 -12.97 -2.84 13.60
CA PHE A 273 -12.38 -2.73 12.28
C PHE A 273 -12.28 -4.07 11.58
N HIS A 274 -12.13 -3.99 10.26
CA HIS A 274 -12.00 -5.12 9.36
C HIS A 274 -10.89 -4.90 8.34
N LEU A 275 -10.08 -5.92 8.11
CA LEU A 275 -9.04 -5.97 7.09
C LEU A 275 -9.16 -7.21 6.23
N MET A 276 -8.78 -7.10 4.97
CA MET A 276 -8.69 -8.24 4.06
C MET A 276 -7.34 -8.30 3.36
N ARG A 277 -6.82 -9.52 3.15
CA ARG A 277 -5.64 -9.85 2.35
C ARG A 277 -5.94 -11.10 1.54
N ASP A 278 -5.91 -11.01 0.22
CA ASP A 278 -6.25 -12.13 -0.66
C ASP A 278 -5.27 -12.37 -1.82
N SER A 279 -4.17 -11.61 -1.87
CA SER A 279 -3.13 -11.73 -2.87
C SER A 279 -1.74 -11.88 -2.23
N TYR A 280 -0.84 -12.54 -2.95
CA TYR A 280 0.57 -12.66 -2.56
C TYR A 280 1.29 -11.30 -2.39
N SER A 281 0.78 -10.26 -3.05
CA SER A 281 1.32 -8.90 -2.94
C SER A 281 0.76 -8.11 -1.76
N HIS A 282 -0.19 -8.68 -1.01
CA HIS A 282 -0.88 -8.03 0.09
C HIS A 282 -0.11 -8.16 1.41
N THR A 283 1.10 -7.62 1.42
CA THR A 283 2.04 -7.66 2.56
C THR A 283 2.03 -6.38 3.41
N GLU A 284 1.04 -5.47 3.21
CA GLU A 284 0.90 -4.25 4.00
C GLU A 284 0.03 -4.47 5.25
N LEU A 285 0.22 -3.64 6.30
CA LEU A 285 -0.60 -3.72 7.51
C LEU A 285 -2.06 -3.42 7.23
N ILE A 286 -2.32 -2.34 6.50
CA ILE A 286 -3.64 -1.97 5.98
C ILE A 286 -3.51 -1.73 4.48
N LEU A 287 -4.16 -2.54 3.68
CA LEU A 287 -4.28 -2.26 2.25
C LEU A 287 -5.28 -1.12 2.05
N ALA A 288 -4.86 -0.09 1.34
CA ALA A 288 -5.61 1.16 1.25
C ALA A 288 -7.02 1.01 0.65
N GLY A 289 -7.27 -0.06 -0.10
CA GLY A 289 -8.57 -0.38 -0.72
C GLY A 289 -9.26 -1.62 -0.16
N MET A 290 -8.80 -2.22 0.97
CA MET A 290 -9.36 -3.47 1.48
C MET A 290 -9.55 -3.46 3.00
N TRP A 291 -10.18 -2.42 3.51
CA TRP A 291 -10.48 -2.30 4.93
C TRP A 291 -11.78 -1.57 5.20
N GLY A 292 -12.22 -1.60 6.43
CA GLY A 292 -13.40 -0.89 6.89
C GLY A 292 -13.45 -0.77 8.40
N GLY A 293 -14.46 -0.09 8.90
CA GLY A 293 -14.60 0.13 10.33
C GLY A 293 -15.94 0.75 10.75
N CYS A 294 -16.07 0.89 12.05
CA CYS A 294 -17.10 1.70 12.67
C CYS A 294 -16.63 3.15 12.75
N SER A 295 -17.52 4.09 12.46
CA SER A 295 -17.23 5.52 12.61
C SER A 295 -17.15 5.95 14.08
N GLY A 296 -16.66 7.16 14.32
CA GLY A 296 -16.59 7.77 15.65
C GLY A 296 -15.28 7.53 16.42
N ILE A 297 -14.29 6.86 15.82
CA ILE A 297 -12.95 6.70 16.40
C ILE A 297 -11.98 7.75 15.84
N PHE A 298 -11.97 7.91 14.52
CA PHE A 298 -11.16 8.92 13.83
C PHE A 298 -12.00 10.15 13.54
N HIS A 299 -11.41 11.34 13.73
CA HIS A 299 -12.07 12.62 13.51
C HIS A 299 -11.07 13.59 12.87
N ASN A 300 -11.60 14.62 12.16
CA ASN A 300 -10.78 15.63 11.48
C ASN A 300 -9.74 15.03 10.54
N ILE A 301 -10.17 14.09 9.70
CA ILE A 301 -9.30 13.31 8.80
C ILE A 301 -8.46 14.21 7.91
N GLU A 302 -9.03 15.31 7.40
CA GLU A 302 -8.26 16.26 6.58
C GLU A 302 -7.06 16.82 7.35
N ALA A 303 -7.25 17.27 8.59
CA ALA A 303 -6.16 17.77 9.43
C ALA A 303 -5.14 16.68 9.77
N HIS A 304 -5.63 15.48 10.09
CA HIS A 304 -4.80 14.33 10.42
C HIS A 304 -3.89 13.90 9.25
N VAL A 305 -4.42 13.95 8.02
CA VAL A 305 -3.64 13.67 6.80
C VAL A 305 -2.64 14.79 6.53
N ARG A 306 -3.03 16.08 6.70
CA ARG A 306 -2.12 17.22 6.53
C ARG A 306 -0.92 17.15 7.46
N ASP A 307 -1.17 16.85 8.72
CA ASP A 307 -0.11 16.69 9.73
C ASP A 307 0.85 15.57 9.32
N TYR A 308 0.32 14.44 8.82
CA TYR A 308 1.16 13.37 8.34
C TYR A 308 1.99 13.78 7.12
N VAL A 309 1.37 14.39 6.11
CA VAL A 309 2.04 14.85 4.88
C VAL A 309 3.14 15.88 5.22
N ALA A 310 2.90 16.76 6.17
CA ALA A 310 3.87 17.76 6.63
C ALA A 310 5.14 17.14 7.24
N THR A 311 5.08 15.91 7.74
CA THR A 311 6.28 15.22 8.25
C THR A 311 7.31 14.93 7.17
N GLY A 312 6.90 14.81 5.90
CA GLY A 312 7.75 14.40 4.78
C GLY A 312 8.36 12.98 4.92
N LYS A 313 7.91 12.19 5.89
CA LYS A 313 8.44 10.86 6.24
C LYS A 313 7.76 9.72 5.46
N TYR A 314 7.63 9.87 4.14
CA TYR A 314 7.05 8.83 3.28
C TYR A 314 7.89 8.67 1.99
N PRO A 315 7.94 7.46 1.39
CA PRO A 315 8.86 7.15 0.31
C PRO A 315 8.47 7.76 -1.04
N GLY A 316 7.24 8.23 -1.19
CA GLY A 316 6.74 8.85 -2.41
C GLY A 316 5.21 8.93 -2.45
N ASN A 317 4.69 9.69 -3.42
CA ASN A 317 3.24 9.98 -3.48
C ASN A 317 2.38 8.79 -3.91
N ARG A 318 2.95 7.78 -4.57
CA ARG A 318 2.19 6.65 -5.14
C ARG A 318 1.54 5.75 -4.08
N VAL A 319 2.15 5.64 -2.91
CA VAL A 319 1.72 4.76 -1.80
C VAL A 319 1.62 5.54 -0.48
N ILE A 320 1.44 6.84 -0.57
CA ILE A 320 1.41 7.74 0.59
C ILE A 320 0.26 7.41 1.53
N ASP A 321 -0.87 6.98 0.99
CA ASP A 321 -2.05 6.54 1.73
C ASP A 321 -1.78 5.25 2.53
N GLN A 322 -1.09 4.25 1.96
CA GLN A 322 -0.71 3.05 2.70
C GLN A 322 0.28 3.35 3.83
N HIS A 323 1.23 4.29 3.60
CA HIS A 323 2.14 4.76 4.63
C HIS A 323 1.41 5.52 5.75
N TYR A 324 0.46 6.39 5.39
CA TYR A 324 -0.41 7.05 6.36
C TYR A 324 -1.18 6.03 7.20
N LEU A 325 -1.82 5.05 6.56
CA LEU A 325 -2.55 3.98 7.25
C LEU A 325 -1.64 3.19 8.20
N ARG A 326 -0.41 2.87 7.77
CA ARG A 326 0.57 2.15 8.59
C ARG A 326 0.94 2.91 9.86
N TYR A 327 1.23 4.21 9.77
CA TYR A 327 1.80 4.96 10.88
C TYR A 327 0.77 5.74 11.70
N ARG A 328 -0.42 6.02 11.15
CA ARG A 328 -1.44 6.85 11.81
C ARG A 328 -2.73 6.11 12.14
N VAL A 329 -3.06 5.08 11.39
CA VAL A 329 -4.33 4.35 11.57
C VAL A 329 -4.11 3.00 12.23
N TRP A 330 -3.11 2.23 11.79
CA TRP A 330 -2.80 0.90 12.33
C TRP A 330 -2.61 0.85 13.85
N PRO A 331 -1.89 1.79 14.51
CA PRO A 331 -1.72 1.75 15.96
C PRO A 331 -3.05 1.71 16.73
N THR A 332 -4.06 2.41 16.22
CA THR A 332 -5.42 2.40 16.78
C THR A 332 -6.17 1.13 16.36
N LEU A 333 -6.20 0.84 15.08
CA LEU A 333 -6.99 -0.21 14.46
C LEU A 333 -6.63 -1.60 14.99
N LYS A 334 -5.35 -1.89 15.22
CA LYS A 334 -4.88 -3.19 15.75
C LYS A 334 -5.47 -3.60 17.10
N GLN A 335 -6.05 -2.66 17.85
CA GLN A 335 -6.63 -2.92 19.16
C GLN A 335 -7.94 -3.70 19.07
N SER A 336 -8.68 -3.59 17.95
CA SER A 336 -9.93 -4.28 17.73
C SER A 336 -10.19 -4.49 16.23
N VAL A 337 -9.66 -5.55 15.67
CA VAL A 337 -9.72 -5.83 14.23
C VAL A 337 -9.96 -7.30 13.93
N LEU A 338 -10.87 -7.58 13.01
CA LEU A 338 -10.98 -8.87 12.34
C LEU A 338 -10.20 -8.84 11.03
N VAL A 339 -9.27 -9.78 10.87
CA VAL A 339 -8.41 -9.89 9.69
C VAL A 339 -8.77 -11.14 8.90
N HIS A 340 -9.27 -10.99 7.67
CA HIS A 340 -9.38 -12.10 6.73
C HIS A 340 -8.13 -12.15 5.86
N ASP A 341 -7.40 -13.27 5.91
CA ASP A 341 -6.13 -13.43 5.21
C ASP A 341 -5.99 -14.84 4.60
N SER A 342 -6.31 -14.96 3.31
CA SER A 342 -6.14 -16.21 2.58
C SER A 342 -4.67 -16.55 2.26
N GLN A 343 -3.74 -15.65 2.56
CA GLN A 343 -2.32 -15.86 2.31
C GLN A 343 -1.56 -16.36 3.56
N GLN A 344 -2.20 -16.35 4.73
CA GLN A 344 -1.61 -16.74 6.03
C GLN A 344 -0.40 -15.90 6.44
N PHE A 345 -0.39 -14.62 6.07
CA PHE A 345 0.69 -13.67 6.42
C PHE A 345 0.51 -13.09 7.82
N ASP A 346 -0.73 -12.93 8.27
CA ASP A 346 -1.03 -12.47 9.63
C ASP A 346 -1.29 -13.67 10.55
N GLU A 347 -0.60 -13.72 11.69
CA GLU A 347 -0.75 -14.81 12.67
C GLU A 347 -2.17 -14.89 13.27
N ASN A 348 -2.86 -13.74 13.34
CA ASN A 348 -4.23 -13.63 13.84
C ASN A 348 -5.26 -13.61 12.69
N GLY A 349 -4.81 -13.83 11.45
CA GLY A 349 -5.69 -13.87 10.30
C GLY A 349 -6.52 -15.14 10.27
N VAL A 350 -7.79 -15.00 9.84
CA VAL A 350 -8.70 -16.11 9.56
C VAL A 350 -8.94 -16.24 8.06
N ASP A 351 -9.33 -17.41 7.62
CA ASP A 351 -9.70 -17.62 6.22
C ASP A 351 -10.99 -16.86 5.86
N PHE A 352 -11.15 -16.54 4.59
CA PHE A 352 -12.40 -16.00 4.08
C PHE A 352 -13.52 -17.03 4.27
N PRO A 353 -14.72 -16.62 4.70
CA PRO A 353 -15.88 -17.50 4.75
C PRO A 353 -16.24 -18.06 3.37
N ALA A 354 -16.90 -19.19 3.32
CA ALA A 354 -17.54 -19.68 2.11
C ALA A 354 -18.66 -18.70 1.66
N TYR A 355 -18.84 -18.56 0.36
CA TYR A 355 -19.78 -17.60 -0.22
C TYR A 355 -20.55 -18.23 -1.39
#